data_4bfa00ff8fc4ec8c6aa6d9776398cc5c
#
_entry.id   4bfa00ff8fc4ec8c6aa6d9776398cc5c
#
_cell.length_a   1.000
_cell.length_b   1.000
_cell.length_c   1.000
_cell.angle_alpha   90.00
_cell.angle_beta   90.00
_cell.angle_gamma   90.00
#
_symmetry.space_group_name_H-M   'P 1'
#
loop_
_entity.id
_entity.type
_entity.pdbx_description
1 polymer ?
#
loop_
_entity_poly.entity_id
_entity_poly.type
_entity_poly.pdbx_seq_one_letter_code
_entity_poly.pdbx_strand_id
1 'polypeptide(L)'
;YALFPHLNVFDNAKFGLKNKNNLSRIDYLLNVLGIKSLKKRYPHELSGGQKQRLAIARALAPGTSFLLLDEPFCSLDLNVKLRLRSELPTILRNFNASGLMVTHDPEEAMAICDKVAVMNDGYIHQIDEPSKLINNPKTLFVSSFILGNNVLNVNFSEGIINTVIGSINNSNLQENSDIKYLSISPKSISIEKSSKGEGTV
;
A
#
# COMPACT_ATOMS: atom_id res chain seq x y z
N TYR A 1 14.81 2.32 9.87
CA TYR A 1 14.43 3.64 10.44
C TYR A 1 15.64 4.61 10.53
N ALA A 2 16.84 4.14 10.36
CA ALA A 2 18.09 4.92 10.42
C ALA A 2 18.15 5.93 11.59
N LEU A 3 17.60 5.56 12.77
CA LEU A 3 17.65 6.39 13.96
C LEU A 3 19.07 6.39 14.55
N PHE A 4 19.46 7.50 15.15
CA PHE A 4 20.73 7.61 15.85
C PHE A 4 20.64 6.90 17.20
N PRO A 5 21.34 5.77 17.42
CA PRO A 5 21.16 4.96 18.63
C PRO A 5 21.64 5.64 19.91
N HIS A 6 22.56 6.59 19.79
CA HIS A 6 23.15 7.36 20.90
C HIS A 6 22.37 8.62 21.25
N LEU A 7 21.31 8.95 20.49
CA LEU A 7 20.43 10.09 20.75
C LEU A 7 19.07 9.60 21.27
N ASN A 8 18.51 10.30 22.27
CA ASN A 8 17.16 10.03 22.74
C ASN A 8 16.10 10.47 21.70
N VAL A 9 14.81 10.24 21.98
CA VAL A 9 13.69 10.59 21.09
C VAL A 9 13.71 12.08 20.73
N PHE A 10 13.89 12.95 21.71
CA PHE A 10 13.87 14.40 21.47
C PHE A 10 15.04 14.85 20.59
N ASP A 11 16.25 14.38 20.88
CA ASP A 11 17.44 14.74 20.14
C ASP A 11 17.46 14.13 18.73
N ASN A 12 16.91 12.91 18.54
CA ASN A 12 16.68 12.36 17.21
C ASN A 12 15.73 13.24 16.38
N ALA A 13 14.59 13.63 16.94
CA ALA A 13 13.63 14.50 16.26
C ALA A 13 14.24 15.89 15.95
N LYS A 14 14.94 16.47 16.92
CA LYS A 14 15.63 17.78 16.81
C LYS A 14 16.73 17.78 15.75
N PHE A 15 17.34 16.63 15.47
CA PHE A 15 18.44 16.53 14.50
C PHE A 15 18.05 17.05 13.11
N GLY A 16 16.76 16.90 12.71
CA GLY A 16 16.23 17.42 11.46
C GLY A 16 16.03 18.94 11.41
N LEU A 17 16.08 19.66 12.53
CA LEU A 17 15.83 21.10 12.54
C LEU A 17 16.94 21.90 11.86
N LYS A 18 16.57 22.74 10.89
CA LYS A 18 17.46 23.73 10.29
C LYS A 18 17.78 24.86 11.29
N ASN A 19 16.77 25.34 12.02
CA ASN A 19 16.93 26.38 13.07
C ASN A 19 16.74 25.72 14.43
N LYS A 20 17.84 25.58 15.18
CA LYS A 20 17.88 24.95 16.50
C LYS A 20 17.00 25.62 17.57
N ASN A 21 16.51 26.83 17.32
CA ASN A 21 15.67 27.57 18.26
C ASN A 21 14.18 27.21 18.17
N ASN A 22 13.75 26.48 17.15
CA ASN A 22 12.35 26.10 16.97
C ASN A 22 12.00 24.78 17.68
N LEU A 23 12.25 24.72 18.99
CA LEU A 23 11.98 23.53 19.82
C LEU A 23 10.48 23.27 20.00
N SER A 24 9.64 24.30 19.93
CA SER A 24 8.18 24.18 20.01
C SER A 24 7.62 23.30 18.88
N ARG A 25 8.24 23.33 17.70
CA ARG A 25 7.88 22.46 16.58
C ARG A 25 8.13 20.97 16.89
N ILE A 26 9.25 20.66 17.56
CA ILE A 26 9.54 19.28 17.97
C ILE A 26 8.53 18.79 18.98
N ASP A 27 8.19 19.62 19.98
CA ASP A 27 7.19 19.28 20.98
C ASP A 27 5.81 19.03 20.35
N TYR A 28 5.44 19.84 19.37
CA TYR A 28 4.22 19.66 18.59
C TYR A 28 4.25 18.36 17.79
N LEU A 29 5.33 18.09 17.03
CA LEU A 29 5.52 16.86 16.26
C LEU A 29 5.41 15.60 17.14
N LEU A 30 6.15 15.58 18.25
CA LEU A 30 6.13 14.43 19.17
C LEU A 30 4.75 14.24 19.82
N ASN A 31 4.00 15.33 20.03
CA ASN A 31 2.65 15.27 20.56
C ASN A 31 1.67 14.68 19.53
N VAL A 32 1.64 15.21 18.30
CA VAL A 32 0.79 14.71 17.19
C VAL A 32 1.06 13.24 16.89
N LEU A 33 2.34 12.85 16.94
CA LEU A 33 2.77 11.47 16.71
C LEU A 33 2.60 10.55 17.93
N GLY A 34 2.08 11.07 19.07
CA GLY A 34 1.79 10.29 20.26
C GLY A 34 3.01 9.71 20.98
N ILE A 35 4.19 10.31 20.80
CA ILE A 35 5.46 9.87 21.43
C ILE A 35 6.09 10.93 22.35
N LYS A 36 5.35 11.99 22.70
CA LYS A 36 5.83 13.06 23.56
C LYS A 36 6.30 12.59 24.94
N SER A 37 5.59 11.62 25.52
CA SER A 37 5.95 11.01 26.82
C SER A 37 7.27 10.24 26.80
N LEU A 38 7.75 9.87 25.60
CA LEU A 38 8.95 9.08 25.39
C LEU A 38 10.21 9.90 25.11
N LYS A 39 10.17 11.24 25.27
CA LYS A 39 11.26 12.17 24.91
C LYS A 39 12.65 11.75 25.37
N LYS A 40 12.74 11.17 26.56
CA LYS A 40 14.02 10.80 27.20
C LYS A 40 14.48 9.40 26.86
N ARG A 41 13.62 8.57 26.21
CA ARG A 41 13.96 7.20 25.83
C ARG A 41 14.88 7.17 24.63
N TYR A 42 15.68 6.13 24.55
CA TYR A 42 16.56 5.83 23.43
C TYR A 42 15.90 4.88 22.44
N PRO A 43 16.36 4.79 21.17
CA PRO A 43 15.77 3.93 20.16
C PRO A 43 15.64 2.46 20.56
N HIS A 44 16.57 1.90 21.33
CA HIS A 44 16.51 0.51 21.79
C HIS A 44 15.38 0.25 22.80
N GLU A 45 14.85 1.29 23.45
CA GLU A 45 13.74 1.21 24.41
C GLU A 45 12.37 1.41 23.77
N LEU A 46 12.32 1.56 22.42
CA LEU A 46 11.10 1.85 21.66
C LEU A 46 10.61 0.60 20.92
N SER A 47 9.28 0.45 20.84
CA SER A 47 8.65 -0.50 19.91
C SER A 47 8.90 -0.11 18.44
N GLY A 48 8.70 -1.03 17.51
CA GLY A 48 8.84 -0.76 16.06
C GLY A 48 8.02 0.43 15.59
N GLY A 49 6.74 0.50 15.99
CA GLY A 49 5.87 1.62 15.66
C GLY A 49 6.30 2.95 16.27
N GLN A 50 6.84 2.94 17.49
CA GLN A 50 7.41 4.16 18.10
C GLN A 50 8.67 4.62 17.38
N LYS A 51 9.52 3.70 16.93
CA LYS A 51 10.68 4.01 16.07
C LYS A 51 10.25 4.64 14.75
N GLN A 52 9.21 4.10 14.13
CA GLN A 52 8.66 4.63 12.89
C GLN A 52 8.14 6.06 13.07
N ARG A 53 7.32 6.30 14.11
CA ARG A 53 6.82 7.64 14.44
C ARG A 53 7.95 8.64 14.70
N LEU A 54 9.02 8.20 15.36
CA LEU A 54 10.21 9.04 15.58
C LEU A 54 10.93 9.35 14.27
N ALA A 55 11.05 8.40 13.35
CA ALA A 55 11.63 8.64 12.04
C ALA A 55 10.82 9.66 11.23
N ILE A 56 9.49 9.56 11.26
CA ILE A 56 8.58 10.55 10.66
C ILE A 56 8.73 11.92 11.31
N ALA A 57 8.81 11.99 12.67
CA ALA A 57 9.04 13.24 13.37
C ALA A 57 10.32 13.94 12.91
N ARG A 58 11.41 13.17 12.81
CA ARG A 58 12.70 13.70 12.35
C ARG A 58 12.66 14.19 10.91
N ALA A 59 11.97 13.47 10.04
CA ALA A 59 11.84 13.84 8.64
C ALA A 59 10.97 15.09 8.43
N LEU A 60 9.92 15.28 9.24
CA LEU A 60 9.04 16.45 9.18
C LEU A 60 9.59 17.68 9.96
N ALA A 61 10.58 17.48 10.84
CA ALA A 61 11.14 18.55 11.65
C ALA A 61 11.67 19.75 10.85
N PRO A 62 12.36 19.57 9.69
CA PRO A 62 12.84 20.69 8.86
C PRO A 62 11.74 21.55 8.25
N GLY A 63 10.49 21.15 8.32
CA GLY A 63 9.38 21.81 7.59
C GLY A 63 9.33 21.41 6.11
N THR A 64 9.72 20.17 5.80
CA THR A 64 9.64 19.65 4.44
C THR A 64 8.19 19.60 3.97
N SER A 65 7.97 19.95 2.70
CA SER A 65 6.68 19.79 2.03
C SER A 65 6.55 18.46 1.32
N PHE A 66 7.61 17.64 1.31
CA PHE A 66 7.63 16.34 0.64
C PHE A 66 8.39 15.30 1.45
N LEU A 67 7.81 14.10 1.60
CA LEU A 67 8.35 13.00 2.37
C LEU A 67 8.50 11.76 1.49
N LEU A 68 9.67 11.14 1.54
CA LEU A 68 9.93 9.84 0.92
C LEU A 68 9.83 8.75 1.98
N LEU A 69 9.04 7.72 1.70
CA LEU A 69 8.78 6.59 2.59
C LEU A 69 9.09 5.30 1.83
N ASP A 70 10.12 4.61 2.26
CA ASP A 70 10.52 3.32 1.70
C ASP A 70 10.14 2.22 2.69
N GLU A 71 9.21 1.34 2.26
CA GLU A 71 8.68 0.23 3.05
C GLU A 71 8.33 0.61 4.51
N PRO A 72 7.51 1.66 4.73
CA PRO A 72 7.39 2.25 6.08
C PRO A 72 6.74 1.33 7.11
N PHE A 73 6.10 0.23 6.70
CA PHE A 73 5.36 -0.65 7.60
C PHE A 73 5.88 -2.09 7.64
N CYS A 74 6.94 -2.43 6.92
CA CYS A 74 7.41 -3.80 6.71
C CYS A 74 7.80 -4.56 8.01
N SER A 75 8.23 -3.85 9.06
CA SER A 75 8.72 -4.46 10.31
C SER A 75 7.79 -4.26 11.50
N LEU A 76 6.51 -3.94 11.24
CA LEU A 76 5.53 -3.68 12.28
C LEU A 76 4.58 -4.86 12.45
N ASP A 77 4.12 -5.08 13.68
CA ASP A 77 3.00 -5.98 13.94
C ASP A 77 1.70 -5.43 13.31
N LEU A 78 0.74 -6.33 13.04
CA LEU A 78 -0.48 -6.01 12.31
C LEU A 78 -1.27 -4.84 12.92
N ASN A 79 -1.43 -4.80 14.25
CA ASN A 79 -2.23 -3.78 14.91
C ASN A 79 -1.58 -2.40 14.80
N VAL A 80 -0.26 -2.34 14.97
CA VAL A 80 0.52 -1.10 14.81
C VAL A 80 0.51 -0.63 13.36
N LYS A 81 0.66 -1.56 12.41
CA LYS A 81 0.58 -1.29 10.97
C LYS A 81 -0.76 -0.66 10.58
N LEU A 82 -1.89 -1.29 10.95
CA LEU A 82 -3.23 -0.79 10.64
C LEU A 82 -3.47 0.60 11.22
N ARG A 83 -3.03 0.83 12.46
CA ARG A 83 -3.14 2.13 13.11
C ARG A 83 -2.33 3.21 12.39
N LEU A 84 -1.07 2.94 12.08
CA LEU A 84 -0.21 3.90 11.37
C LEU A 84 -0.70 4.18 9.95
N ARG A 85 -1.24 3.17 9.25
CA ARG A 85 -1.89 3.33 7.93
C ARG A 85 -3.02 4.37 7.99
N SER A 86 -3.87 4.31 9.01
CA SER A 86 -4.97 5.26 9.17
C SER A 86 -4.52 6.66 9.60
N GLU A 87 -3.43 6.77 10.36
CA GLU A 87 -2.93 8.04 10.89
C GLU A 87 -2.05 8.81 9.88
N LEU A 88 -1.26 8.12 9.06
CA LEU A 88 -0.25 8.75 8.19
C LEU A 88 -0.80 9.82 7.25
N PRO A 89 -1.93 9.62 6.54
CA PRO A 89 -2.49 10.65 5.66
C PRO A 89 -2.88 11.92 6.44
N THR A 90 -3.42 11.75 7.65
CA THR A 90 -3.79 12.88 8.52
C THR A 90 -2.56 13.62 9.03
N ILE A 91 -1.50 12.90 9.40
CA ILE A 91 -0.22 13.49 9.80
C ILE A 91 0.34 14.33 8.65
N LEU A 92 0.43 13.79 7.44
CA LEU A 92 0.96 14.52 6.29
C LEU A 92 0.15 15.80 6.00
N ARG A 93 -1.18 15.69 6.01
CA ARG A 93 -2.07 16.86 5.84
C ARG A 93 -1.88 17.93 6.90
N ASN A 94 -1.77 17.56 8.18
CA ASN A 94 -1.55 18.50 9.29
C ASN A 94 -0.24 19.27 9.16
N PHE A 95 0.74 18.72 8.43
CA PHE A 95 2.03 19.38 8.19
C PHE A 95 2.16 19.96 6.77
N ASN A 96 1.07 19.99 5.98
CA ASN A 96 1.07 20.42 4.59
C ASN A 96 2.18 19.72 3.78
N ALA A 97 2.37 18.43 4.04
CA ALA A 97 3.37 17.61 3.37
C ALA A 97 2.70 16.58 2.43
N SER A 98 3.26 16.44 1.24
CA SER A 98 2.96 15.34 0.34
C SER A 98 3.90 14.17 0.61
N GLY A 99 3.49 12.95 0.27
CA GLY A 99 4.31 11.75 0.44
C GLY A 99 4.45 10.95 -0.85
N LEU A 100 5.63 10.41 -1.09
CA LEU A 100 5.84 9.32 -2.02
C LEU A 100 6.22 8.08 -1.21
N MET A 101 5.39 7.04 -1.30
CA MET A 101 5.60 5.79 -0.58
C MET A 101 5.91 4.67 -1.58
N VAL A 102 6.93 3.89 -1.27
CA VAL A 102 7.22 2.62 -1.93
C VAL A 102 6.83 1.49 -0.99
N THR A 103 6.06 0.54 -1.48
CA THR A 103 5.68 -0.68 -0.75
C THR A 103 5.44 -1.82 -1.71
N HIS A 104 5.66 -3.05 -1.25
CA HIS A 104 5.29 -4.27 -1.97
C HIS A 104 3.90 -4.79 -1.56
N ASP A 105 3.24 -4.14 -0.59
CA ASP A 105 1.91 -4.50 -0.12
C ASP A 105 0.85 -3.63 -0.83
N PRO A 106 0.08 -4.19 -1.79
CA PRO A 106 -0.92 -3.43 -2.51
C PRO A 106 -2.01 -2.87 -1.59
N GLU A 107 -2.35 -3.57 -0.50
CA GLU A 107 -3.36 -3.08 0.45
C GLU A 107 -2.94 -1.79 1.15
N GLU A 108 -1.64 -1.64 1.44
CA GLU A 108 -1.10 -0.40 2.00
C GLU A 108 -1.28 0.77 1.03
N ALA A 109 -0.82 0.58 -0.22
CA ALA A 109 -0.92 1.61 -1.24
C ALA A 109 -2.37 2.01 -1.50
N MET A 110 -3.26 1.03 -1.64
CA MET A 110 -4.69 1.24 -1.91
C MET A 110 -5.43 1.94 -0.77
N ALA A 111 -4.99 1.75 0.49
CA ALA A 111 -5.65 2.34 1.66
C ALA A 111 -5.16 3.77 1.99
N ILE A 112 -3.94 4.14 1.56
CA ILE A 112 -3.26 5.36 2.03
C ILE A 112 -3.14 6.41 0.92
N CYS A 113 -2.86 5.97 -0.32
CA CYS A 113 -2.44 6.86 -1.39
C CYS A 113 -3.61 7.41 -2.20
N ASP A 114 -3.53 8.69 -2.58
CA ASP A 114 -4.48 9.31 -3.52
C ASP A 114 -4.29 8.79 -4.95
N LYS A 115 -3.04 8.43 -5.31
CA LYS A 115 -2.68 7.78 -6.57
C LYS A 115 -1.67 6.68 -6.33
N VAL A 116 -1.79 5.59 -7.08
CA VAL A 116 -0.90 4.44 -7.01
C VAL A 116 -0.30 4.17 -8.38
N ALA A 117 1.03 4.03 -8.44
CA ALA A 117 1.75 3.54 -9.60
C ALA A 117 2.08 2.05 -9.39
N VAL A 118 1.52 1.19 -10.23
CA VAL A 118 1.82 -0.24 -10.23
C VAL A 118 3.00 -0.51 -11.14
N MET A 119 4.07 -1.05 -10.58
CA MET A 119 5.35 -1.24 -11.27
C MET A 119 5.78 -2.70 -11.21
N ASN A 120 6.31 -3.23 -12.30
CA ASN A 120 6.93 -4.54 -12.38
C ASN A 120 8.05 -4.55 -13.42
N ASP A 121 9.14 -5.25 -13.15
CA ASP A 121 10.30 -5.41 -14.04
C ASP A 121 10.83 -4.08 -14.62
N GLY A 122 10.79 -3.01 -13.79
CA GLY A 122 11.26 -1.68 -14.20
C GLY A 122 10.25 -0.88 -15.03
N TYR A 123 9.07 -1.41 -15.34
CA TYR A 123 8.03 -0.74 -16.11
C TYR A 123 6.82 -0.38 -15.25
N ILE A 124 6.23 0.79 -15.53
CA ILE A 124 4.97 1.21 -14.92
C ILE A 124 3.82 0.66 -15.77
N HIS A 125 3.02 -0.23 -15.19
CA HIS A 125 1.85 -0.83 -15.85
C HIS A 125 0.63 0.08 -15.83
N GLN A 126 0.41 0.81 -14.72
CA GLN A 126 -0.70 1.75 -14.57
C GLN A 126 -0.42 2.75 -13.45
N ILE A 127 -0.85 3.99 -13.64
CA ILE A 127 -0.92 5.00 -12.57
C ILE A 127 -2.35 5.51 -12.52
N ASP A 128 -3.04 5.29 -11.41
CA ASP A 128 -4.42 5.75 -11.23
C ASP A 128 -4.78 5.88 -9.75
N GLU A 129 -5.99 6.38 -9.49
CA GLU A 129 -6.63 6.33 -8.18
C GLU A 129 -6.96 4.87 -7.80
N PRO A 130 -6.95 4.50 -6.50
CA PRO A 130 -7.28 3.16 -6.04
C PRO A 130 -8.56 2.58 -6.65
N SER A 131 -9.62 3.37 -6.70
CA SER A 131 -10.91 2.95 -7.28
C SER A 131 -10.82 2.55 -8.75
N LYS A 132 -10.00 3.24 -9.54
CA LYS A 132 -9.79 2.93 -10.96
C LYS A 132 -8.93 1.69 -11.16
N LEU A 133 -7.93 1.47 -10.31
CA LEU A 133 -7.13 0.24 -10.34
C LEU A 133 -7.99 -1.00 -10.06
N ILE A 134 -8.97 -0.87 -9.17
CA ILE A 134 -9.91 -1.96 -8.84
C ILE A 134 -10.91 -2.21 -9.99
N ASN A 135 -11.53 -1.14 -10.49
CA ASN A 135 -12.66 -1.27 -11.42
C ASN A 135 -12.23 -1.38 -12.89
N ASN A 136 -11.04 -0.90 -13.22
CA ASN A 136 -10.54 -0.85 -14.60
C ASN A 136 -9.03 -1.13 -14.67
N PRO A 137 -8.58 -2.35 -14.30
CA PRO A 137 -7.18 -2.74 -14.42
C PRO A 137 -6.78 -2.80 -15.90
N LYS A 138 -5.68 -2.12 -16.27
CA LYS A 138 -5.24 -2.02 -17.68
C LYS A 138 -4.42 -3.23 -18.15
N THR A 139 -3.86 -4.00 -17.23
CA THR A 139 -3.04 -5.17 -17.56
C THR A 139 -3.41 -6.35 -16.66
N LEU A 140 -3.09 -7.56 -17.11
CA LEU A 140 -3.25 -8.78 -16.31
C LEU A 140 -2.45 -8.70 -15.00
N PHE A 141 -1.25 -8.12 -15.06
CA PHE A 141 -0.42 -7.94 -13.87
C PHE A 141 -1.13 -7.07 -12.83
N VAL A 142 -1.69 -5.92 -13.23
CA VAL A 142 -2.45 -5.05 -12.31
C VAL A 142 -3.64 -5.79 -11.72
N SER A 143 -4.39 -6.55 -12.55
CA SER A 143 -5.55 -7.32 -12.11
C SER A 143 -5.17 -8.41 -11.09
N SER A 144 -4.12 -9.18 -11.34
CA SER A 144 -3.69 -10.23 -10.42
C SER A 144 -3.03 -9.67 -9.17
N PHE A 145 -2.14 -8.68 -9.31
CA PHE A 145 -1.36 -8.16 -8.19
C PHE A 145 -2.21 -7.32 -7.22
N ILE A 146 -3.09 -6.45 -7.74
CA ILE A 146 -3.92 -5.57 -6.89
C ILE A 146 -5.15 -6.29 -6.36
N LEU A 147 -5.81 -7.12 -7.19
CA LEU A 147 -7.10 -7.70 -6.84
C LEU A 147 -6.99 -9.17 -6.38
N GLY A 148 -5.82 -9.78 -6.54
CA GLY A 148 -5.66 -11.21 -6.31
C GLY A 148 -6.51 -12.06 -7.26
N ASN A 149 -6.86 -11.54 -8.44
CA ASN A 149 -7.72 -12.24 -9.39
C ASN A 149 -7.01 -13.45 -9.98
N ASN A 150 -7.78 -14.51 -10.20
CA ASN A 150 -7.34 -15.67 -10.97
C ASN A 150 -7.32 -15.31 -12.46
N VAL A 151 -6.21 -15.56 -13.12
CA VAL A 151 -6.05 -15.34 -14.56
C VAL A 151 -6.00 -16.69 -15.26
N LEU A 152 -6.93 -16.92 -16.19
CA LEU A 152 -7.04 -18.15 -16.96
C LEU A 152 -6.74 -17.86 -18.42
N ASN A 153 -6.00 -18.76 -19.08
CA ASN A 153 -5.91 -18.79 -20.54
C ASN A 153 -7.26 -19.21 -21.10
N VAL A 154 -7.69 -18.55 -22.16
CA VAL A 154 -8.96 -18.85 -22.79
C VAL A 154 -8.82 -18.97 -24.30
N ASN A 155 -9.70 -19.81 -24.89
CA ASN A 155 -9.94 -19.86 -26.34
C ASN A 155 -11.32 -19.28 -26.59
N PHE A 156 -11.41 -18.27 -27.45
CA PHE A 156 -12.67 -17.66 -27.85
C PHE A 156 -13.05 -18.12 -29.24
N SER A 157 -14.24 -18.69 -29.38
CA SER A 157 -14.82 -19.08 -30.64
C SER A 157 -16.35 -19.02 -30.59
N GLU A 158 -16.97 -18.53 -31.63
CA GLU A 158 -18.45 -18.54 -31.81
C GLU A 158 -19.24 -17.95 -30.63
N GLY A 159 -18.73 -16.87 -30.01
CA GLY A 159 -19.37 -16.23 -28.84
C GLY A 159 -19.19 -17.00 -27.51
N ILE A 160 -18.36 -18.05 -27.50
CA ILE A 160 -18.08 -18.88 -26.33
C ILE A 160 -16.64 -18.70 -25.90
N ILE A 161 -16.45 -18.41 -24.60
CA ILE A 161 -15.14 -18.40 -23.96
C ILE A 161 -14.91 -19.76 -23.32
N ASN A 162 -13.98 -20.53 -23.87
CA ASN A 162 -13.59 -21.83 -23.33
C ASN A 162 -12.40 -21.68 -22.40
N THR A 163 -12.50 -22.20 -21.20
CA THR A 163 -11.47 -22.20 -20.16
C THR A 163 -11.19 -23.61 -19.66
N VAL A 164 -10.13 -23.81 -18.92
CA VAL A 164 -9.80 -25.07 -18.25
C VAL A 164 -10.84 -25.53 -17.22
N ILE A 165 -11.69 -24.62 -16.75
CA ILE A 165 -12.72 -24.88 -15.73
C ILE A 165 -14.14 -24.86 -16.30
N GLY A 166 -14.32 -24.69 -17.61
CA GLY A 166 -15.63 -24.68 -18.27
C GLY A 166 -15.75 -23.59 -19.32
N SER A 167 -16.95 -23.52 -19.91
CA SER A 167 -17.28 -22.59 -21.00
C SER A 167 -18.28 -21.51 -20.53
N ILE A 168 -18.06 -20.28 -20.98
CA ILE A 168 -18.89 -19.12 -20.66
C ILE A 168 -19.44 -18.55 -21.95
N ASN A 169 -20.79 -18.47 -22.06
CA ASN A 169 -21.44 -17.83 -23.18
C ASN A 169 -21.43 -16.30 -22.98
N ASN A 170 -20.90 -15.60 -23.95
CA ASN A 170 -20.93 -14.12 -23.95
C ASN A 170 -21.30 -13.61 -25.36
N SER A 171 -22.59 -13.47 -25.61
CA SER A 171 -23.14 -12.96 -26.87
C SER A 171 -22.79 -11.51 -27.21
N ASN A 172 -22.23 -10.77 -26.27
CA ASN A 172 -21.83 -9.37 -26.45
C ASN A 172 -20.41 -9.20 -27.00
N LEU A 173 -19.62 -10.29 -27.07
CA LEU A 173 -18.29 -10.24 -27.64
C LEU A 173 -18.33 -10.45 -29.16
N GLN A 174 -17.68 -9.55 -29.89
CA GLN A 174 -17.56 -9.67 -31.35
C GLN A 174 -16.59 -10.79 -31.73
N GLU A 175 -16.87 -11.51 -32.82
CA GLU A 175 -16.08 -12.66 -33.31
C GLU A 175 -14.58 -12.35 -33.59
N ASN A 176 -14.20 -11.10 -33.77
CA ASN A 176 -12.81 -10.67 -34.01
C ASN A 176 -12.04 -10.30 -32.75
N SER A 177 -12.53 -10.66 -31.55
CA SER A 177 -11.84 -10.34 -30.31
C SER A 177 -10.69 -11.32 -30.09
N ASP A 178 -9.44 -10.85 -30.15
CA ASP A 178 -8.23 -11.63 -29.78
C ASP A 178 -8.14 -11.74 -28.23
N ILE A 179 -9.12 -12.44 -27.65
CA ILE A 179 -9.22 -12.65 -26.20
C ILE A 179 -8.35 -13.86 -25.84
N LYS A 180 -7.31 -13.61 -25.05
CA LYS A 180 -6.35 -14.63 -24.61
C LYS A 180 -6.51 -15.01 -23.14
N TYR A 181 -7.13 -14.15 -22.35
CA TYR A 181 -7.15 -14.28 -20.91
C TYR A 181 -8.51 -13.86 -20.33
N LEU A 182 -8.92 -14.56 -19.28
CA LEU A 182 -10.05 -14.24 -18.44
C LEU A 182 -9.54 -13.98 -17.02
N SER A 183 -9.92 -12.84 -16.44
CA SER A 183 -9.62 -12.50 -15.05
C SER A 183 -10.88 -12.68 -14.21
N ILE A 184 -10.81 -13.50 -13.17
CA ILE A 184 -11.94 -13.84 -12.31
C ILE A 184 -11.61 -13.45 -10.87
N SER A 185 -12.45 -12.62 -10.27
CA SER A 185 -12.32 -12.30 -8.84
C SER A 185 -12.60 -13.54 -7.99
N PRO A 186 -11.75 -13.88 -7.00
CA PRO A 186 -12.02 -14.96 -6.07
C PRO A 186 -13.37 -14.82 -5.35
N LYS A 187 -13.82 -13.59 -5.13
CA LYS A 187 -15.12 -13.27 -4.50
C LYS A 187 -16.33 -13.61 -5.39
N SER A 188 -16.12 -13.80 -6.69
CA SER A 188 -17.17 -14.15 -7.64
C SER A 188 -17.29 -15.66 -7.85
N ILE A 189 -16.48 -16.47 -7.16
CA ILE A 189 -16.49 -17.92 -7.26
C ILE A 189 -17.29 -18.47 -6.09
N SER A 190 -18.34 -19.23 -6.39
CA SER A 190 -19.06 -20.05 -5.41
C SER A 190 -18.75 -21.52 -5.64
N ILE A 191 -18.56 -22.27 -4.57
CA ILE A 191 -18.30 -23.72 -4.62
C ILE A 191 -19.55 -24.44 -4.15
N GLU A 192 -20.14 -25.22 -5.02
CA GLU A 192 -21.31 -26.06 -4.71
C GLU A 192 -20.94 -27.54 -4.81
N LYS A 193 -21.43 -28.33 -3.85
CA LYS A 193 -21.22 -29.78 -3.87
C LYS A 193 -22.02 -30.41 -5.04
N SER A 194 -21.32 -31.04 -5.96
CA SER A 194 -21.94 -31.76 -7.08
C SER A 194 -21.43 -33.18 -7.13
N SER A 195 -22.34 -34.13 -7.37
CA SER A 195 -22.00 -35.54 -7.60
C SER A 195 -21.41 -35.80 -9.00
N LYS A 196 -21.42 -34.81 -9.89
CA LYS A 196 -20.93 -34.87 -11.27
C LYS A 196 -19.78 -33.91 -11.56
N GLY A 197 -19.23 -33.26 -10.52
CA GLY A 197 -18.12 -32.30 -10.68
C GLY A 197 -16.78 -33.02 -10.87
N GLU A 198 -15.92 -32.46 -11.70
CA GLU A 198 -14.54 -32.95 -11.93
C GLU A 198 -13.52 -32.34 -10.96
N GLY A 199 -13.95 -31.57 -9.99
CA GLY A 199 -13.06 -30.90 -9.01
C GLY A 199 -12.75 -31.81 -7.81
N THR A 200 -11.47 -31.93 -7.47
CA THR A 200 -11.01 -32.45 -6.18
C THR A 200 -10.81 -31.28 -5.20
N VAL A 201 -11.39 -31.41 -4.00
CA VAL A 201 -11.16 -30.50 -2.87
C VAL A 201 -10.01 -31.03 -2.04
#